data_c99c4936f2c36365b668bede558d45ed
#
_entry.id   c99c4936f2c36365b668bede558d45ed
#
_cell.length_a   1.000
_cell.length_b   1.000
_cell.length_c   1.000
_cell.angle_alpha   90.00
_cell.angle_beta   90.00
_cell.angle_gamma   90.00
#
_symmetry.space_group_name_H-M   'P 1'
#
loop_
_entity.id
_entity.type
_entity.pdbx_description
1 polymer ?
#
loop_
_entity_poly.entity_id
_entity_poly.type
_entity_poly.pdbx_seq_one_letter_code
_entity_poly.pdbx_strand_id
1 'polypeptide(L)'
;DTGLLLCDRLLILIGSAQESGTERNPFNINTRTKILREIYGDRPEIMIYALSDMTDENDICPEWGRYLLNNVDRYIYKNPELMIYGNDESRSGWFDKKDLANTAELIVNRQDLPISATMVRDAMAKDDRKKWMSLVNPRLHKMYDVLRAELMSVPFYQELSKN
;
A
#
# COMPACT_ATOMS: atom_id res chain seq x y z
N ASP A 1 5.69 -9.82 -3.89
CA ASP A 1 6.48 -11.07 -3.75
C ASP A 1 8.00 -10.83 -3.85
N THR A 2 8.47 -9.78 -4.56
CA THR A 2 9.91 -9.47 -4.70
C THR A 2 10.62 -9.35 -3.35
N GLY A 3 10.02 -8.65 -2.38
CA GLY A 3 10.61 -8.53 -1.04
C GLY A 3 10.88 -9.86 -0.36
N LEU A 4 9.97 -10.82 -0.51
CA LEU A 4 10.10 -12.16 0.08
C LEU A 4 11.16 -13.05 -0.59
N LEU A 5 11.62 -12.66 -1.77
CA LEU A 5 12.75 -13.32 -2.44
C LEU A 5 14.11 -12.76 -1.99
N LEU A 6 14.10 -11.57 -1.41
CA LEU A 6 15.31 -10.82 -1.07
C LEU A 6 15.57 -10.72 0.43
N CYS A 7 14.54 -10.98 1.27
CA CYS A 7 14.61 -10.75 2.71
C CYS A 7 14.00 -11.93 3.47
N ASP A 8 14.59 -12.27 4.62
CA ASP A 8 14.05 -13.28 5.55
C ASP A 8 12.80 -12.78 6.28
N ARG A 9 12.65 -11.47 6.43
CA ARG A 9 11.52 -10.83 7.09
C ARG A 9 11.08 -9.60 6.32
N LEU A 10 9.76 -9.43 6.17
CA LEU A 10 9.15 -8.31 5.45
C LEU A 10 8.23 -7.52 6.37
N LEU A 11 8.46 -6.22 6.48
CA LEU A 11 7.55 -5.28 7.08
C LEU A 11 6.79 -4.53 5.98
N ILE A 12 5.46 -4.65 5.99
CA ILE A 12 4.57 -3.89 5.10
C ILE A 12 3.95 -2.76 5.91
N LEU A 13 4.22 -1.52 5.52
CA LEU A 13 3.58 -0.33 6.09
C LEU A 13 2.45 0.13 5.17
N ILE A 14 1.24 0.22 5.75
CA ILE A 14 0.07 0.78 5.08
C ILE A 14 0.01 2.26 5.41
N GLY A 15 0.44 3.12 4.48
CA GLY A 15 0.41 4.59 4.65
C GLY A 15 -1.00 5.17 4.66
N SER A 16 -1.11 6.45 4.99
CA SER A 16 -2.37 7.21 5.07
C SER A 16 -3.44 6.47 5.88
N ALA A 17 -3.03 5.92 7.04
CA ALA A 17 -3.91 5.04 7.83
C ALA A 17 -5.14 5.77 8.39
N GLN A 18 -5.06 7.09 8.56
CA GLN A 18 -6.17 7.96 9.01
C GLN A 18 -7.19 8.24 7.91
N GLU A 19 -6.84 8.01 6.64
CA GLU A 19 -7.70 8.34 5.51
C GLU A 19 -8.57 7.17 5.09
N SER A 20 -9.83 7.48 4.78
CA SER A 20 -10.78 6.54 4.18
C SER A 20 -11.94 7.28 3.52
N GLY A 21 -12.68 6.61 2.64
CA GLY A 21 -13.86 7.19 1.99
C GLY A 21 -13.52 8.28 0.95
N THR A 22 -12.28 8.34 0.48
CA THR A 22 -11.85 9.25 -0.59
C THR A 22 -11.63 8.49 -1.91
N GLU A 23 -11.53 9.21 -3.02
CA GLU A 23 -11.18 8.62 -4.31
C GLU A 23 -9.86 7.85 -4.24
N ARG A 24 -8.85 8.42 -3.58
CA ARG A 24 -7.52 7.82 -3.45
C ARG A 24 -7.51 6.66 -2.46
N ASN A 25 -8.12 6.85 -1.29
CA ASN A 25 -8.19 5.87 -0.20
C ASN A 25 -9.65 5.50 0.11
N PRO A 26 -10.34 4.73 -0.77
CA PRO A 26 -11.75 4.39 -0.56
C PRO A 26 -11.97 3.45 0.63
N PHE A 27 -10.98 2.58 0.91
CA PHE A 27 -11.06 1.58 1.95
C PHE A 27 -10.45 2.07 3.27
N ASN A 28 -11.12 1.80 4.37
CA ASN A 28 -10.58 2.08 5.69
C ASN A 28 -9.37 1.18 6.02
N ILE A 29 -8.61 1.57 7.06
CA ILE A 29 -7.37 0.87 7.42
C ILE A 29 -7.60 -0.61 7.79
N ASN A 30 -8.72 -0.95 8.42
CA ASN A 30 -9.04 -2.33 8.77
C ASN A 30 -9.26 -3.17 7.52
N THR A 31 -9.95 -2.65 6.53
CA THR A 31 -10.17 -3.31 5.24
C THR A 31 -8.85 -3.49 4.49
N ARG A 32 -8.01 -2.44 4.42
CA ARG A 32 -6.68 -2.53 3.79
C ARG A 32 -5.79 -3.58 4.48
N THR A 33 -5.79 -3.61 5.79
CA THR A 33 -5.08 -4.63 6.57
C THR A 33 -5.61 -6.03 6.30
N LYS A 34 -6.94 -6.19 6.25
CA LYS A 34 -7.59 -7.48 5.97
C LYS A 34 -7.24 -8.00 4.57
N ILE A 35 -7.20 -7.12 3.56
CA ILE A 35 -6.76 -7.46 2.20
C ILE A 35 -5.35 -8.06 2.21
N LEU A 36 -4.40 -7.42 2.86
CA LEU A 36 -3.03 -7.90 2.93
C LEU A 36 -2.92 -9.22 3.71
N ARG A 37 -3.63 -9.34 4.82
CA ARG A 37 -3.68 -10.60 5.58
C ARG A 37 -4.30 -11.74 4.78
N GLU A 38 -5.30 -11.46 3.97
CA GLU A 38 -5.91 -12.46 3.10
C GLU A 38 -4.92 -12.95 2.03
N ILE A 39 -4.09 -12.04 1.48
CA ILE A 39 -3.09 -12.37 0.47
C ILE A 39 -1.94 -13.18 1.07
N TYR A 40 -1.41 -12.71 2.19
CA TYR A 40 -0.17 -13.26 2.76
C TYR A 40 -0.41 -14.33 3.83
N GLY A 41 -1.63 -14.40 4.36
CA GLY A 41 -2.00 -15.38 5.38
C GLY A 41 -1.26 -15.15 6.71
N ASP A 42 -1.03 -16.23 7.42
CA ASP A 42 -0.36 -16.24 8.72
C ASP A 42 1.15 -16.51 8.59
N ARG A 43 1.78 -15.93 7.58
CA ARG A 43 3.22 -16.05 7.36
C ARG A 43 3.97 -15.29 8.45
N PRO A 44 4.72 -15.97 9.34
CA PRO A 44 5.36 -15.33 10.50
C PRO A 44 6.47 -14.35 10.12
N GLU A 45 7.02 -14.50 8.90
CA GLU A 45 8.03 -13.60 8.36
C GLU A 45 7.45 -12.26 7.86
N ILE A 46 6.12 -12.13 7.75
CA ILE A 46 5.45 -10.90 7.27
C ILE A 46 4.77 -10.18 8.42
N MET A 47 5.16 -8.94 8.62
CA MET A 47 4.53 -8.01 9.54
C MET A 47 3.76 -6.95 8.76
N ILE A 48 2.53 -6.63 9.17
CA ILE A 48 1.68 -5.63 8.52
C ILE A 48 1.25 -4.62 9.57
N TYR A 49 1.65 -3.36 9.39
CA TYR A 49 1.33 -2.27 10.29
C TYR A 49 0.77 -1.07 9.54
N ALA A 50 -0.05 -0.31 10.24
CA ALA A 50 -0.61 0.95 9.76
C ALA A 50 0.30 2.12 10.14
N LEU A 51 0.47 3.06 9.22
CA LEU A 51 1.21 4.30 9.44
C LEU A 51 0.32 5.48 9.03
N SER A 52 0.03 6.36 9.99
CA SER A 52 -0.66 7.61 9.69
C SER A 52 0.34 8.62 9.12
N ASP A 53 -0.12 9.46 8.20
CA ASP A 53 0.69 10.55 7.70
C ASP A 53 0.85 11.62 8.80
N MET A 54 2.04 12.19 8.89
CA MET A 54 2.38 13.23 9.84
C MET A 54 2.14 14.62 9.25
N THR A 55 2.22 14.71 7.93
CA THR A 55 2.16 15.93 7.15
C THR A 55 1.18 15.77 5.99
N ASP A 56 0.91 16.83 5.25
CA ASP A 56 0.15 16.76 4.01
C ASP A 56 0.89 15.94 2.94
N GLU A 57 0.16 15.33 2.03
CA GLU A 57 0.67 14.37 1.01
C GLU A 57 1.84 14.90 0.16
N ASN A 58 2.00 16.21 0.06
CA ASN A 58 3.00 16.85 -0.79
C ASN A 58 4.29 17.19 -0.05
N ASP A 59 4.38 16.92 1.24
CA ASP A 59 5.55 17.26 2.03
C ASP A 59 6.67 16.23 1.82
N ILE A 60 7.61 16.62 0.96
CA ILE A 60 8.87 15.89 0.78
C ILE A 60 9.89 16.51 1.73
N CYS A 61 10.05 15.94 2.91
CA CYS A 61 10.96 16.45 3.92
C CYS A 61 11.64 15.34 4.73
N PRO A 62 12.87 15.57 5.22
CA PRO A 62 13.59 14.60 6.06
C PRO A 62 12.90 14.27 7.37
N GLU A 63 12.02 15.14 7.87
CA GLU A 63 11.21 14.90 9.05
C GLU A 63 10.27 13.71 8.85
N TRP A 64 9.68 13.62 7.66
CA TRP A 64 8.82 12.50 7.29
C TRP A 64 9.62 11.19 7.25
N GLY A 65 10.80 11.22 6.63
CA GLY A 65 11.70 10.06 6.60
C GLY A 65 12.11 9.58 7.99
N ARG A 66 12.46 10.52 8.89
CA ARG A 66 12.77 10.18 10.30
C ARG A 66 11.56 9.62 11.03
N TYR A 67 10.38 10.19 10.83
CA TYR A 67 9.14 9.66 11.39
C TYR A 67 8.88 8.22 10.94
N LEU A 68 9.04 7.94 9.64
CA LEU A 68 8.90 6.59 9.09
C LEU A 68 9.91 5.63 9.72
N LEU A 69 11.20 5.96 9.73
CA LEU A 69 12.24 5.12 10.29
C LEU A 69 12.06 4.87 11.80
N ASN A 70 11.63 5.87 12.56
CA ASN A 70 11.30 5.70 13.98
C ASN A 70 10.14 4.73 14.20
N ASN A 71 9.13 4.75 13.31
CA ASN A 71 8.04 3.76 13.39
C ASN A 71 8.52 2.37 12.97
N VAL A 72 9.36 2.25 11.95
CA VAL A 72 9.99 0.98 11.58
C VAL A 72 10.79 0.40 12.74
N ASP A 73 11.63 1.21 13.41
CA ASP A 73 12.42 0.77 14.56
C ASP A 73 11.54 0.24 15.71
N ARG A 74 10.40 0.85 15.97
CA ARG A 74 9.43 0.36 16.97
C ARG A 74 8.91 -1.04 16.67
N TYR A 75 8.82 -1.42 15.40
CA TYR A 75 8.26 -2.71 14.99
C TYR A 75 9.32 -3.80 14.83
N ILE A 76 10.49 -3.46 14.34
CA ILE A 76 11.56 -4.43 14.04
C ILE A 76 12.81 -4.25 14.90
N TYR A 77 12.85 -3.22 15.77
CA TYR A 77 13.95 -2.89 16.70
C TYR A 77 15.31 -2.68 16.00
N LYS A 78 15.29 -2.24 14.76
CA LYS A 78 16.47 -1.84 13.97
C LYS A 78 16.07 -1.09 12.71
N ASN A 79 17.03 -0.41 12.09
CA ASN A 79 16.81 0.12 10.74
C ASN A 79 16.66 -1.01 9.72
N PRO A 80 15.85 -0.82 8.67
CA PRO A 80 15.72 -1.81 7.62
C PRO A 80 17.02 -1.95 6.84
N GLU A 81 17.38 -3.16 6.45
CA GLU A 81 18.54 -3.42 5.58
C GLU A 81 18.19 -3.16 4.10
N LEU A 82 16.91 -3.26 3.75
CA LEU A 82 16.39 -3.01 2.42
C LEU A 82 15.05 -2.27 2.49
N MET A 83 14.91 -1.20 1.72
CA MET A 83 13.64 -0.52 1.45
C MET A 83 13.22 -0.76 0.01
N ILE A 84 11.94 -1.08 -0.20
CA ILE A 84 11.36 -1.35 -1.52
C ILE A 84 10.19 -0.39 -1.76
N TYR A 85 10.24 0.36 -2.84
CA TYR A 85 9.16 1.27 -3.24
C TYR A 85 9.12 1.49 -4.76
N GLY A 86 8.04 2.09 -5.26
CA GLY A 86 7.88 2.40 -6.68
C GLY A 86 8.57 3.70 -7.07
N ASN A 87 8.88 3.84 -8.36
CA ASN A 87 9.49 5.05 -8.93
C ASN A 87 8.48 6.14 -9.32
N ASP A 88 7.20 5.93 -9.06
CA ASP A 88 6.11 6.88 -9.32
C ASP A 88 6.14 8.10 -8.38
N GLU A 89 6.87 8.00 -7.27
CA GLU A 89 7.07 9.10 -6.33
C GLU A 89 8.58 9.30 -6.08
N SER A 90 9.03 10.56 -6.08
CA SER A 90 10.41 10.86 -5.69
C SER A 90 10.53 10.79 -4.17
N ARG A 91 11.18 9.75 -3.67
CA ARG A 91 11.44 9.59 -2.24
C ARG A 91 12.81 10.05 -1.80
N SER A 92 13.65 10.49 -2.73
CA SER A 92 15.03 10.94 -2.45
C SER A 92 15.10 12.11 -1.49
N GLY A 93 14.06 12.95 -1.42
CA GLY A 93 13.98 14.08 -0.48
C GLY A 93 13.44 13.73 0.91
N TRP A 94 12.99 12.48 1.11
CA TRP A 94 12.41 12.05 2.39
C TRP A 94 13.46 11.65 3.42
N PHE A 95 14.70 11.37 2.98
CA PHE A 95 15.72 10.83 3.85
C PHE A 95 17.02 11.61 3.75
N ASP A 96 17.63 11.91 4.88
CA ASP A 96 19.03 12.30 4.90
C ASP A 96 19.90 11.07 4.59
N LYS A 97 21.00 11.26 3.84
CA LYS A 97 21.93 10.17 3.50
C LYS A 97 22.45 9.41 4.71
N LYS A 98 22.64 10.11 5.84
CA LYS A 98 23.08 9.48 7.10
C LYS A 98 22.06 8.52 7.69
N ASP A 99 20.75 8.78 7.46
CA ASP A 99 19.66 7.98 8.01
C ASP A 99 19.51 6.65 7.25
N LEU A 100 20.00 6.61 5.99
CA LEU A 100 20.02 5.42 5.13
C LEU A 100 21.42 4.81 4.95
N ALA A 101 22.40 5.16 5.77
CA ALA A 101 23.80 4.75 5.58
C ALA A 101 23.98 3.22 5.48
N ASN A 102 23.11 2.42 6.10
CA ASN A 102 23.13 0.97 6.11
C ASN A 102 21.87 0.35 5.49
N THR A 103 21.13 1.11 4.70
CA THR A 103 19.88 0.65 4.08
C THR A 103 20.03 0.68 2.56
N ALA A 104 19.89 -0.46 1.92
CA ALA A 104 19.79 -0.53 0.47
C ALA A 104 18.39 -0.10 0.01
N GLU A 105 18.31 0.49 -1.17
CA GLU A 105 17.03 0.89 -1.78
C GLU A 105 16.81 0.08 -3.06
N LEU A 106 15.65 -0.56 -3.17
CA LEU A 106 15.18 -1.19 -4.39
C LEU A 106 14.00 -0.41 -4.94
N ILE A 107 14.24 0.31 -6.04
CA ILE A 107 13.22 1.10 -6.72
C ILE A 107 12.61 0.25 -7.82
N VAL A 108 11.32 -0.06 -7.69
CA VAL A 108 10.58 -0.83 -8.69
C VAL A 108 10.01 0.10 -9.75
N ASN A 109 10.31 -0.17 -11.02
CA ASN A 109 9.73 0.59 -12.10
C ASN A 109 8.23 0.28 -12.23
N ARG A 110 7.39 1.27 -11.99
CA ARG A 110 5.92 1.14 -12.08
C ARG A 110 5.43 0.85 -13.49
N GLN A 111 6.19 1.23 -14.51
CA GLN A 111 5.83 0.94 -15.91
C GLN A 111 5.91 -0.56 -16.23
N ASP A 112 6.71 -1.31 -15.48
CA ASP A 112 6.82 -2.76 -15.64
C ASP A 112 5.65 -3.53 -14.97
N LEU A 113 4.78 -2.81 -14.25
CA LEU A 113 3.59 -3.36 -13.61
C LEU A 113 2.34 -3.01 -14.43
N PRO A 114 1.76 -3.96 -15.17
CA PRO A 114 0.63 -3.70 -16.06
C PRO A 114 -0.69 -3.42 -15.31
N ILE A 115 -0.69 -3.47 -13.97
CA ILE A 115 -1.87 -3.31 -13.12
C ILE A 115 -1.69 -2.10 -12.22
N SER A 116 -2.70 -1.23 -12.19
CA SER A 116 -2.77 -0.10 -11.24
C SER A 116 -3.96 -0.25 -10.30
N ALA A 117 -3.87 0.41 -9.15
CA ALA A 117 -4.98 0.47 -8.20
C ALA A 117 -6.24 1.11 -8.82
N THR A 118 -6.07 2.09 -9.71
CA THR A 118 -7.17 2.71 -10.47
C THR A 118 -7.90 1.67 -11.33
N MET A 119 -7.17 0.86 -12.11
CA MET A 119 -7.79 -0.20 -12.93
C MET A 119 -8.61 -1.19 -12.08
N VAL A 120 -8.12 -1.54 -10.90
CA VAL A 120 -8.81 -2.44 -9.98
C VAL A 120 -10.09 -1.81 -9.44
N ARG A 121 -10.03 -0.53 -9.03
CA ARG A 121 -11.20 0.21 -8.51
C ARG A 121 -12.23 0.47 -9.60
N ASP A 122 -11.81 0.83 -10.81
CA ASP A 122 -12.71 1.05 -11.95
C ASP A 122 -13.51 -0.21 -12.31
N ALA A 123 -12.81 -1.35 -12.41
CA ALA A 123 -13.48 -2.62 -12.69
C ALA A 123 -14.52 -2.96 -11.61
N MET A 124 -14.20 -2.69 -10.35
CA MET A 124 -15.11 -2.92 -9.22
C MET A 124 -16.30 -1.94 -9.24
N ALA A 125 -16.08 -0.65 -9.50
CA ALA A 125 -17.13 0.35 -9.58
C ALA A 125 -18.14 0.02 -10.69
N LYS A 126 -17.64 -0.38 -11.87
CA LYS A 126 -18.45 -0.77 -13.04
C LYS A 126 -19.05 -2.18 -12.93
N ASP A 127 -18.89 -2.84 -11.81
CA ASP A 127 -19.37 -4.22 -11.57
C ASP A 127 -18.80 -5.25 -12.56
N ASP A 128 -17.67 -4.96 -13.18
CA ASP A 128 -16.95 -5.93 -14.02
C ASP A 128 -16.15 -6.90 -13.15
N ARG A 129 -16.89 -7.81 -12.52
CA ARG A 129 -16.33 -8.81 -11.61
C ARG A 129 -15.29 -9.68 -12.30
N LYS A 130 -15.50 -10.04 -13.57
CA LYS A 130 -14.56 -10.88 -14.32
C LYS A 130 -13.23 -10.18 -14.51
N LYS A 131 -13.26 -8.93 -14.94
CA LYS A 131 -12.06 -8.11 -15.10
C LYS A 131 -11.37 -7.90 -13.75
N TRP A 132 -12.13 -7.55 -12.70
CA TRP A 132 -11.57 -7.37 -11.37
C TRP A 132 -10.84 -8.64 -10.89
N MET A 133 -11.45 -9.82 -11.04
CA MET A 133 -10.83 -11.09 -10.65
C MET A 133 -9.53 -11.38 -11.41
N SER A 134 -9.38 -10.90 -12.64
CA SER A 134 -8.12 -11.04 -13.40
C SER A 134 -7.02 -10.07 -12.96
N LEU A 135 -7.37 -9.02 -12.23
CA LEU A 135 -6.42 -7.97 -11.79
C LEU A 135 -5.92 -8.19 -10.36
N VAL A 136 -6.56 -9.04 -9.57
CA VAL A 136 -6.24 -9.20 -8.15
C VAL A 136 -5.82 -10.63 -7.81
N ASN A 137 -5.17 -10.77 -6.64
CA ASN A 137 -4.83 -12.09 -6.13
C ASN A 137 -6.10 -12.94 -5.94
N PRO A 138 -6.14 -14.22 -6.40
CA PRO A 138 -7.31 -15.09 -6.29
C PRO A 138 -7.87 -15.25 -4.88
N ARG A 139 -7.04 -15.12 -3.83
CA ARG A 139 -7.49 -15.17 -2.44
C ARG A 139 -8.48 -14.06 -2.09
N LEU A 140 -8.47 -12.96 -2.84
CA LEU A 140 -9.39 -11.84 -2.62
C LEU A 140 -10.75 -12.04 -3.29
N HIS A 141 -10.93 -13.01 -4.18
CA HIS A 141 -12.16 -13.17 -4.96
C HIS A 141 -13.42 -13.29 -4.09
N LYS A 142 -13.30 -13.94 -2.94
CA LYS A 142 -14.39 -14.07 -1.95
C LYS A 142 -14.74 -12.77 -1.24
N MET A 143 -13.91 -11.75 -1.34
CA MET A 143 -14.12 -10.45 -0.71
C MET A 143 -14.81 -9.43 -1.63
N TYR A 144 -15.06 -9.79 -2.90
CA TYR A 144 -15.55 -8.85 -3.91
C TYR A 144 -16.75 -8.02 -3.43
N ASP A 145 -17.79 -8.68 -2.95
CA ASP A 145 -19.05 -8.01 -2.61
C ASP A 145 -18.87 -7.02 -1.43
N VAL A 146 -18.09 -7.40 -0.42
CA VAL A 146 -17.79 -6.55 0.73
C VAL A 146 -16.92 -5.36 0.32
N LEU A 147 -15.88 -5.60 -0.48
CA LEU A 147 -15.01 -4.54 -0.97
C LEU A 147 -15.78 -3.57 -1.89
N ARG A 148 -16.62 -4.11 -2.78
CA ARG A 148 -17.45 -3.28 -3.65
C ARG A 148 -18.44 -2.43 -2.86
N ALA A 149 -19.07 -2.97 -1.84
CA ALA A 149 -19.99 -2.22 -1.00
C ALA A 149 -19.28 -1.03 -0.31
N GLU A 150 -18.08 -1.22 0.21
CA GLU A 150 -17.28 -0.15 0.80
C GLU A 150 -16.82 0.87 -0.26
N LEU A 151 -16.34 0.42 -1.42
CA LEU A 151 -15.98 1.30 -2.54
C LEU A 151 -17.15 2.19 -2.95
N MET A 152 -18.33 1.60 -3.12
CA MET A 152 -19.55 2.29 -3.55
C MET A 152 -20.16 3.21 -2.47
N SER A 153 -19.64 3.22 -1.24
CA SER A 153 -19.97 4.24 -0.26
C SER A 153 -19.34 5.59 -0.57
N VAL A 154 -18.34 5.63 -1.45
CA VAL A 154 -17.65 6.86 -1.87
C VAL A 154 -18.37 7.48 -3.07
N PRO A 155 -18.82 8.75 -3.00
CA PRO A 155 -19.60 9.39 -4.07
C PRO A 155 -18.92 9.35 -5.45
N PHE A 156 -17.61 9.53 -5.52
CA PHE A 156 -16.84 9.45 -6.76
C PHE A 156 -17.08 8.13 -7.52
N TYR A 157 -17.09 6.99 -6.84
CA TYR A 157 -17.29 5.69 -7.47
C TYR A 157 -18.75 5.42 -7.82
N GLN A 158 -19.70 6.04 -7.12
CA GLN A 158 -21.11 6.01 -7.51
C GLN A 158 -21.33 6.71 -8.85
N GLU A 159 -20.67 7.86 -9.07
CA GLU A 159 -20.74 8.56 -10.36
C GLU A 159 -20.01 7.77 -11.47
N LEU A 160 -18.84 7.23 -11.18
CA LEU A 160 -18.07 6.43 -12.13
C LEU A 160 -18.84 5.19 -12.61
N SER A 161 -19.68 4.60 -11.77
CA SER A 161 -20.48 3.42 -12.10
C SER A 161 -21.62 3.69 -13.10
N LYS A 162 -22.00 4.96 -13.33
CA LYS A 162 -23.05 5.35 -14.27
C LYS A 162 -22.55 5.55 -15.71
N ASN A 163 -21.22 5.60 -15.87
CA ASN A 163 -20.52 5.80 -17.14
C ASN A 163 -19.88 4.47 -17.62
#